data_96563a289bf592ef6a76f80ec1c9ce86
#
_entry.id   96563a289bf592ef6a76f80ec1c9ce86
#
_cell.length_a   1.000
_cell.length_b   1.000
_cell.length_c   1.000
_cell.angle_alpha   90.00
_cell.angle_beta   90.00
_cell.angle_gamma   90.00
#
_symmetry.space_group_name_H-M   'P 1'
#
loop_
_entity.id
_entity.type
_entity.pdbx_description
1 polymer ?
#
loop_
_entity_poly.entity_id
_entity_poly.type
_entity_poly.pdbx_seq_one_letter_code
_entity_poly.pdbx_strand_id
1 'polypeptide(L)'
;AFQKVTHFRTLSNTRAFVGDSVEYMITLSNEKVLPLIWLDIQDAFPEGLELPGGNLRGSGAEVTRQHCITTSLLPYQKVSWKYKIKCPARGYHRIGPVRLRSGDIFGFSSAEIQYPKVEHLLVYPRIVDLGALILPEQHPLGESKSWKPVAQDTTRFLRQRDYNPIDPMKHIDWKASA
;
A
#
# COMPACT_ATOMS: atom_id res chain seq x y z
N ALA A 1 -0.04 -26.81 -26.31
CA ALA A 1 -0.38 -27.33 -24.97
C ALA A 1 -1.61 -26.63 -24.36
N PHE A 2 -1.79 -25.30 -24.50
CA PHE A 2 -2.82 -24.50 -23.82
C PHE A 2 -4.13 -24.30 -24.59
N GLN A 3 -4.34 -24.91 -25.74
CA GLN A 3 -5.66 -24.90 -26.38
C GLN A 3 -6.72 -25.43 -25.43
N LYS A 4 -7.83 -24.70 -25.24
CA LYS A 4 -8.93 -25.05 -24.32
C LYS A 4 -8.52 -25.13 -22.83
N VAL A 5 -7.50 -24.39 -22.41
CA VAL A 5 -7.22 -24.12 -20.98
C VAL A 5 -7.63 -22.70 -20.74
N THR A 6 -8.52 -22.47 -19.76
CA THR A 6 -9.02 -21.16 -19.42
C THR A 6 -8.56 -20.76 -18.03
N HIS A 7 -8.11 -19.52 -17.89
CA HIS A 7 -7.71 -18.90 -16.65
C HIS A 7 -8.63 -17.72 -16.34
N PHE A 8 -9.23 -17.74 -15.18
CA PHE A 8 -10.02 -16.64 -14.65
C PHE A 8 -9.47 -16.19 -13.31
N ARG A 9 -9.42 -14.90 -13.14
CA ARG A 9 -9.05 -14.25 -11.90
C ARG A 9 -10.14 -13.26 -11.51
N THR A 10 -10.50 -13.26 -10.22
CA THR A 10 -11.56 -12.40 -9.70
C THR A 10 -11.14 -11.81 -8.36
N LEU A 11 -11.35 -10.52 -8.19
CA LEU A 11 -11.29 -9.81 -6.92
C LEU A 11 -12.70 -9.53 -6.45
N SER A 12 -12.98 -9.70 -5.16
CA SER A 12 -14.31 -9.38 -4.61
C SER A 12 -14.60 -7.88 -4.71
N ASN A 13 -13.60 -7.06 -4.49
CA ASN A 13 -13.69 -5.61 -4.57
C ASN A 13 -12.46 -5.03 -5.26
N THR A 14 -12.66 -3.97 -6.05
CA THR A 14 -11.59 -3.20 -6.68
C THR A 14 -11.14 -2.00 -5.82
N ARG A 15 -11.83 -1.76 -4.70
CA ARG A 15 -11.57 -0.67 -3.74
C ARG A 15 -11.61 -1.22 -2.33
N ALA A 16 -10.65 -0.81 -1.49
CA ALA A 16 -10.53 -1.21 -0.10
C ALA A 16 -9.96 -0.06 0.73
N PHE A 17 -10.03 -0.13 2.05
CA PHE A 17 -9.33 0.78 2.97
C PHE A 17 -8.11 0.07 3.57
N VAL A 18 -7.18 0.87 4.08
CA VAL A 18 -6.04 0.33 4.82
C VAL A 18 -6.53 -0.48 6.02
N GLY A 19 -6.07 -1.73 6.09
CA GLY A 19 -6.48 -2.72 7.09
C GLY A 19 -7.54 -3.70 6.62
N ASP A 20 -8.22 -3.44 5.49
CA ASP A 20 -9.21 -4.35 4.93
C ASP A 20 -8.57 -5.58 4.29
N SER A 21 -9.41 -6.60 4.10
CA SER A 21 -9.06 -7.81 3.36
C SER A 21 -9.97 -7.95 2.15
N VAL A 22 -9.37 -8.23 0.99
CA VAL A 22 -10.06 -8.46 -0.29
C VAL A 22 -9.93 -9.92 -0.67
N GLU A 23 -11.04 -10.58 -1.05
CA GLU A 23 -10.97 -11.95 -1.55
C GLU A 23 -10.38 -11.96 -2.97
N TYR A 24 -9.44 -12.85 -3.17
CA TYR A 24 -8.75 -13.08 -4.42
C TYR A 24 -8.93 -14.53 -4.82
N MET A 25 -9.55 -14.77 -5.96
CA MET A 25 -9.84 -16.10 -6.46
C MET A 25 -9.20 -16.30 -7.83
N ILE A 26 -8.45 -17.39 -7.94
CA ILE A 26 -7.88 -17.88 -9.20
C ILE A 26 -8.62 -19.15 -9.56
N THR A 27 -9.15 -19.23 -10.77
CA THR A 27 -9.82 -20.41 -11.30
C THR A 27 -9.17 -20.84 -12.59
N LEU A 28 -8.86 -22.11 -12.68
CA LEU A 28 -8.36 -22.77 -13.88
C LEU A 28 -9.30 -23.87 -14.31
N SER A 29 -9.54 -23.96 -15.61
CA SER A 29 -10.32 -25.03 -16.22
C SER A 29 -9.55 -25.67 -17.35
N ASN A 30 -9.48 -26.98 -17.35
CA ASN A 30 -8.96 -27.77 -18.46
C ASN A 30 -10.13 -28.40 -19.21
N GLU A 31 -10.43 -27.89 -20.40
CA GLU A 31 -11.55 -28.37 -21.25
C GLU A 31 -11.09 -29.38 -22.30
N LYS A 32 -9.98 -30.06 -22.01
CA LYS A 32 -9.41 -31.10 -22.89
C LYS A 32 -9.54 -32.48 -22.30
N VAL A 33 -9.46 -33.48 -23.18
CA VAL A 33 -9.31 -34.89 -22.81
C VAL A 33 -7.91 -35.19 -22.25
N LEU A 34 -6.88 -34.40 -22.66
CA LEU A 34 -5.52 -34.60 -22.22
C LEU A 34 -5.28 -33.91 -20.86
N PRO A 35 -4.72 -34.62 -19.88
CA PRO A 35 -4.35 -34.02 -18.61
C PRO A 35 -3.17 -33.07 -18.78
N LEU A 36 -3.07 -32.07 -17.92
CA LEU A 36 -1.92 -31.24 -17.69
C LEU A 36 -1.21 -31.78 -16.45
N ILE A 37 -0.16 -32.53 -16.64
CA ILE A 37 0.52 -33.27 -15.57
C ILE A 37 1.29 -32.31 -14.67
N TRP A 38 1.85 -31.28 -15.27
CA TRP A 38 2.56 -30.21 -14.59
C TRP A 38 2.11 -28.86 -15.15
N LEU A 39 1.70 -27.97 -14.29
CA LEU A 39 1.30 -26.61 -14.61
C LEU A 39 1.80 -25.67 -13.53
N ASP A 40 2.59 -24.69 -13.93
CA ASP A 40 3.09 -23.62 -13.09
C ASP A 40 2.41 -22.31 -13.47
N ILE A 41 1.82 -21.66 -12.46
CA ILE A 41 1.12 -20.39 -12.57
C ILE A 41 1.98 -19.36 -11.87
N GLN A 42 2.34 -18.31 -12.58
CA GLN A 42 3.10 -17.18 -12.05
C GLN A 42 2.30 -15.92 -12.24
N ASP A 43 1.74 -15.37 -11.15
CA ASP A 43 0.97 -14.14 -11.15
C ASP A 43 1.83 -13.00 -10.58
N ALA A 44 2.00 -11.93 -11.35
CA ALA A 44 2.73 -10.76 -10.87
C ALA A 44 1.94 -10.07 -9.76
N PHE A 45 2.57 -9.94 -8.59
CA PHE A 45 1.94 -9.45 -7.37
C PHE A 45 2.72 -8.26 -6.79
N PRO A 46 2.06 -7.13 -6.48
CA PRO A 46 2.73 -5.93 -5.98
C PRO A 46 3.24 -6.13 -4.55
N GLU A 47 4.35 -5.46 -4.21
CA GLU A 47 4.95 -5.54 -2.87
C GLU A 47 4.10 -4.95 -1.75
N GLY A 48 3.30 -3.94 -2.08
CA GLY A 48 2.46 -3.24 -1.09
C GLY A 48 1.24 -4.02 -0.59
N LEU A 49 1.03 -5.25 -1.06
CA LEU A 49 -0.05 -6.13 -0.65
C LEU A 49 0.50 -7.40 -0.01
N GLU A 50 -0.20 -7.94 0.97
CA GLU A 50 0.14 -9.22 1.60
C GLU A 50 -0.85 -10.30 1.16
N LEU A 51 -0.33 -11.50 0.87
CA LEU A 51 -1.11 -12.66 0.49
C LEU A 51 -0.87 -13.82 1.47
N PRO A 52 -1.53 -13.82 2.65
CA PRO A 52 -1.40 -14.91 3.60
C PRO A 52 -1.81 -16.24 2.96
N GLY A 53 -0.95 -17.24 3.08
CA GLY A 53 -1.14 -18.57 2.48
C GLY A 53 -0.77 -18.66 0.99
N GLY A 54 -0.39 -17.57 0.35
CA GLY A 54 0.17 -17.56 -1.00
C GLY A 54 1.69 -17.81 -1.02
N ASN A 55 2.17 -18.48 -2.03
CA ASN A 55 3.62 -18.68 -2.25
C ASN A 55 4.18 -17.51 -3.06
N LEU A 56 4.65 -16.46 -2.38
CA LEU A 56 5.25 -15.28 -2.99
C LEU A 56 6.76 -15.46 -3.13
N ARG A 57 7.27 -15.42 -4.35
CA ARG A 57 8.70 -15.40 -4.64
C ARG A 57 9.12 -14.03 -5.14
N GLY A 58 10.27 -13.53 -4.66
CA GLY A 58 10.85 -12.30 -5.19
C GLY A 58 11.31 -12.50 -6.64
N SER A 59 11.00 -11.56 -7.51
CA SER A 59 11.59 -11.49 -8.85
C SER A 59 12.88 -10.66 -8.75
N GLY A 60 14.02 -11.27 -9.09
CA GLY A 60 15.35 -10.66 -8.89
C GLY A 60 15.65 -9.41 -9.73
N ALA A 61 14.74 -8.96 -10.60
CA ALA A 61 14.94 -7.83 -11.52
C ALA A 61 13.89 -6.71 -11.42
N GLU A 62 12.78 -6.93 -10.77
CA GLU A 62 11.70 -5.94 -10.67
C GLU A 62 11.15 -5.90 -9.24
N VAL A 63 10.63 -4.72 -8.84
CA VAL A 63 9.93 -4.43 -7.58
C VAL A 63 8.60 -5.21 -7.46
N THR A 64 8.50 -6.36 -8.13
CA THR A 64 7.30 -7.19 -8.22
C THR A 64 7.60 -8.58 -7.69
N ARG A 65 6.78 -9.06 -6.78
CA ARG A 65 6.79 -10.46 -6.34
C ARG A 65 6.00 -11.29 -7.34
N GLN A 66 6.24 -12.57 -7.38
CA GLN A 66 5.45 -13.52 -8.16
C GLN A 66 4.74 -14.48 -7.22
N HIS A 67 3.43 -14.55 -7.34
CA HIS A 67 2.62 -15.59 -6.69
C HIS A 67 2.70 -16.85 -7.55
N CYS A 68 3.32 -17.88 -7.03
CA CYS A 68 3.56 -19.13 -7.75
C CYS A 68 2.65 -20.23 -7.22
N ILE A 69 1.94 -20.89 -8.12
CA ILE A 69 1.13 -22.09 -7.83
C ILE A 69 1.53 -23.18 -8.81
N THR A 70 2.03 -24.30 -8.28
CA THR A 70 2.32 -25.47 -9.10
C THR A 70 1.24 -26.52 -8.84
N THR A 71 0.62 -27.01 -9.91
CA THR A 71 -0.51 -27.95 -9.84
C THR A 71 -0.55 -28.88 -11.05
N SER A 72 -1.44 -29.84 -11.02
CA SER A 72 -1.82 -30.66 -12.16
C SER A 72 -3.33 -30.55 -12.40
N LEU A 73 -3.78 -30.69 -13.63
CA LEU A 73 -5.18 -30.68 -14.01
C LEU A 73 -5.52 -31.93 -14.80
N LEU A 74 -6.47 -32.69 -14.29
CA LEU A 74 -7.06 -33.81 -14.99
C LEU A 74 -7.91 -33.33 -16.19
N PRO A 75 -8.28 -34.24 -17.11
CA PRO A 75 -9.22 -33.94 -18.18
C PRO A 75 -10.53 -33.36 -17.61
N TYR A 76 -11.03 -32.30 -18.23
CA TYR A 76 -12.28 -31.61 -17.84
C TYR A 76 -12.35 -31.15 -16.38
N GLN A 77 -11.22 -31.01 -15.73
CA GLN A 77 -11.16 -30.55 -14.35
C GLN A 77 -11.11 -29.02 -14.26
N LYS A 78 -11.89 -28.49 -13.28
CA LYS A 78 -11.85 -27.11 -12.86
C LYS A 78 -11.39 -27.04 -11.40
N VAL A 79 -10.38 -26.21 -11.14
CA VAL A 79 -9.82 -25.98 -9.80
C VAL A 79 -9.84 -24.50 -9.50
N SER A 80 -10.20 -24.15 -8.25
CA SER A 80 -10.22 -22.76 -7.78
C SER A 80 -9.46 -22.63 -6.47
N TRP A 81 -8.62 -21.63 -6.37
CA TRP A 81 -7.93 -21.23 -5.15
C TRP A 81 -8.47 -19.90 -4.67
N LYS A 82 -8.76 -19.81 -3.38
CA LYS A 82 -9.23 -18.60 -2.71
C LYS A 82 -8.20 -18.13 -1.72
N TYR A 83 -7.82 -16.88 -1.82
CA TYR A 83 -6.90 -16.20 -0.91
C TYR A 83 -7.54 -14.93 -0.38
N LYS A 84 -7.00 -14.40 0.71
CA LYS A 84 -7.35 -13.10 1.26
C LYS A 84 -6.16 -12.19 1.14
N ILE A 85 -6.27 -11.16 0.29
CA ILE A 85 -5.26 -10.10 0.17
C ILE A 85 -5.47 -9.15 1.35
N LYS A 86 -4.41 -8.89 2.13
CA LYS A 86 -4.39 -7.82 3.11
C LYS A 86 -3.81 -6.55 2.52
N CYS A 87 -4.41 -5.41 2.87
CA CYS A 87 -4.04 -4.09 2.38
C CYS A 87 -3.38 -3.27 3.50
N PRO A 88 -2.07 -3.47 3.81
CA PRO A 88 -1.41 -2.78 4.92
C PRO A 88 -1.16 -1.31 4.65
N ALA A 89 -1.01 -0.91 3.38
CA ALA A 89 -0.69 0.44 2.98
C ALA A 89 -1.64 0.94 1.89
N ARG A 90 -1.88 2.26 1.89
CA ARG A 90 -2.63 2.92 0.82
C ARG A 90 -1.85 2.90 -0.49
N GLY A 91 -2.54 2.83 -1.60
CA GLY A 91 -1.92 2.89 -2.91
C GLY A 91 -2.77 2.33 -4.03
N TYR A 92 -2.26 2.46 -5.24
CA TYR A 92 -2.80 1.86 -6.43
C TYR A 92 -1.97 0.63 -6.79
N HIS A 93 -2.59 -0.52 -6.70
CA HIS A 93 -1.93 -1.81 -6.89
C HIS A 93 -2.42 -2.49 -8.16
N ARG A 94 -1.46 -3.01 -8.92
CA ARG A 94 -1.72 -3.78 -10.14
C ARG A 94 -1.36 -5.23 -9.88
N ILE A 95 -2.29 -6.15 -10.13
CA ILE A 95 -2.12 -7.60 -9.99
C ILE A 95 -2.16 -8.21 -11.38
N GLY A 96 -1.14 -8.98 -11.74
CA GLY A 96 -0.92 -9.51 -13.08
C GLY A 96 0.10 -8.72 -13.89
N PRO A 97 0.47 -9.17 -15.08
CA PRO A 97 -0.09 -10.28 -15.87
C PRO A 97 0.18 -11.67 -15.27
N VAL A 98 -0.56 -12.67 -15.75
CA VAL A 98 -0.37 -14.07 -15.35
C VAL A 98 0.37 -14.81 -16.44
N ARG A 99 1.37 -15.59 -16.03
CA ARG A 99 2.12 -16.49 -16.90
C ARG A 99 1.83 -17.92 -16.51
N LEU A 100 1.45 -18.75 -17.47
CA LEU A 100 1.23 -20.17 -17.29
C LEU A 100 2.32 -20.92 -18.05
N ARG A 101 2.99 -21.85 -17.38
CA ARG A 101 3.97 -22.78 -17.99
C ARG A 101 3.51 -24.20 -17.76
N SER A 102 3.55 -25.00 -18.78
CA SER A 102 3.26 -26.43 -18.70
C SER A 102 4.27 -27.20 -19.54
N GLY A 103 4.62 -28.38 -19.09
CA GLY A 103 5.50 -29.27 -19.79
C GLY A 103 5.05 -30.73 -19.68
N ASP A 104 5.75 -31.61 -20.40
CA ASP A 104 5.63 -33.04 -20.25
C ASP A 104 6.54 -33.53 -19.10
N ILE A 105 6.31 -34.75 -18.65
CA ILE A 105 7.07 -35.38 -17.55
C ILE A 105 8.55 -35.56 -17.88
N PHE A 106 8.85 -35.71 -19.17
CA PHE A 106 10.18 -35.98 -19.65
C PHE A 106 11.01 -34.74 -19.99
N GLY A 107 10.39 -33.56 -19.94
CA GLY A 107 11.03 -32.26 -20.23
C GLY A 107 11.32 -32.02 -21.72
N PHE A 108 10.81 -32.86 -22.62
CA PHE A 108 11.02 -32.68 -24.06
C PHE A 108 10.20 -31.55 -24.66
N SER A 109 9.10 -31.21 -24.04
CA SER A 109 8.20 -30.16 -24.53
C SER A 109 7.77 -29.27 -23.39
N SER A 110 7.99 -27.98 -23.54
CA SER A 110 7.45 -26.97 -22.65
C SER A 110 6.66 -25.92 -23.47
N ALA A 111 5.57 -25.48 -22.93
CA ALA A 111 4.76 -24.40 -23.50
C ALA A 111 4.52 -23.34 -22.44
N GLU A 112 4.51 -22.11 -22.87
CA GLU A 112 4.23 -20.95 -22.03
C GLU A 112 3.17 -20.10 -22.71
N ILE A 113 2.24 -19.56 -21.93
CA ILE A 113 1.26 -18.59 -22.36
C ILE A 113 1.14 -17.49 -21.32
N GLN A 114 1.01 -16.26 -21.79
CA GLN A 114 0.80 -15.10 -20.92
C GLN A 114 -0.60 -14.53 -21.14
N TYR A 115 -1.32 -14.34 -20.05
CA TYR A 115 -2.59 -13.62 -20.05
C TYR A 115 -2.33 -12.17 -19.62
N PRO A 116 -2.50 -11.21 -20.54
CA PRO A 116 -2.14 -9.81 -20.29
C PRO A 116 -3.10 -9.09 -19.36
N LYS A 117 -4.21 -9.74 -18.99
CA LYS A 117 -5.24 -9.12 -18.14
C LYS A 117 -4.65 -8.73 -16.77
N VAL A 118 -4.77 -7.47 -16.43
CA VAL A 118 -4.35 -6.88 -15.15
C VAL A 118 -5.58 -6.45 -14.38
N GLU A 119 -5.63 -6.83 -13.11
CA GLU A 119 -6.64 -6.34 -12.17
C GLU A 119 -6.07 -5.19 -11.36
N HIS A 120 -6.92 -4.23 -11.02
CA HIS A 120 -6.54 -3.04 -10.29
C HIS A 120 -7.23 -3.02 -8.93
N LEU A 121 -6.45 -2.78 -7.88
CA LEU A 121 -6.93 -2.61 -6.52
C LEU A 121 -6.49 -1.24 -6.00
N LEU A 122 -7.47 -0.40 -5.67
CA LEU A 122 -7.23 0.91 -5.10
C LEU A 122 -7.47 0.85 -3.59
N VAL A 123 -6.42 1.11 -2.83
CA VAL A 123 -6.48 1.12 -1.36
C VAL A 123 -6.46 2.56 -0.87
N TYR A 124 -7.56 2.97 -0.24
CA TYR A 124 -7.74 4.29 0.35
C TYR A 124 -7.10 4.37 1.74
N PRO A 125 -6.68 5.55 2.19
CA PRO A 125 -6.25 5.76 3.55
C PRO A 125 -7.42 5.53 4.52
N ARG A 126 -7.09 5.15 5.75
CA ARG A 126 -8.10 5.04 6.82
C ARG A 126 -8.65 6.41 7.13
N ILE A 127 -9.95 6.53 7.11
CA ILE A 127 -10.65 7.75 7.56
C ILE A 127 -10.63 7.74 9.08
N VAL A 128 -10.04 8.76 9.67
CA VAL A 128 -10.05 8.99 11.12
C VAL A 128 -11.04 10.13 11.37
N ASP A 129 -11.99 9.92 12.28
CA ASP A 129 -12.91 10.95 12.70
C ASP A 129 -12.14 12.04 13.47
N LEU A 130 -12.20 13.28 12.99
CA LEU A 130 -11.56 14.44 13.62
C LEU A 130 -12.07 14.71 15.05
N GLY A 131 -13.29 14.26 15.36
CA GLY A 131 -13.85 14.35 16.71
C GLY A 131 -13.08 13.54 17.76
N ALA A 132 -12.32 12.52 17.36
CA ALA A 132 -11.44 11.76 18.25
C ALA A 132 -10.06 12.41 18.43
N LEU A 133 -9.68 13.33 17.57
CA LEU A 133 -8.50 14.17 17.72
C LEU A 133 -8.93 15.38 18.54
N ILE A 134 -8.74 15.30 19.86
CA ILE A 134 -8.77 16.49 20.73
C ILE A 134 -7.59 17.36 20.29
N LEU A 135 -7.80 18.16 19.26
CA LEU A 135 -6.91 19.28 18.99
C LEU A 135 -7.12 20.24 20.15
N PRO A 136 -6.11 20.53 20.98
CA PRO A 136 -6.23 21.61 21.94
C PRO A 136 -6.65 22.84 21.13
N GLU A 137 -7.80 23.44 21.46
CA GLU A 137 -8.26 24.69 20.86
C GLU A 137 -7.16 25.72 21.09
N GLN A 138 -6.22 25.80 20.17
CA GLN A 138 -5.34 26.94 20.06
C GLN A 138 -6.23 28.07 19.55
N HIS A 139 -6.49 29.02 20.42
CA HIS A 139 -7.30 30.17 20.16
C HIS A 139 -7.04 30.72 18.74
N PRO A 140 -8.06 30.84 17.88
CA PRO A 140 -7.89 31.31 16.51
C PRO A 140 -7.50 32.80 16.40
N LEU A 141 -7.39 33.47 17.50
CA LEU A 141 -6.99 34.88 17.62
C LEU A 141 -5.62 34.97 18.29
N GLY A 142 -4.57 34.67 17.55
CA GLY A 142 -3.17 35.12 17.64
C GLY A 142 -2.51 35.59 18.93
N GLU A 143 -3.13 35.52 20.07
CA GLU A 143 -2.61 35.93 21.37
C GLU A 143 -2.31 34.72 22.28
N SER A 144 -1.47 33.83 21.84
CA SER A 144 -0.84 32.92 22.80
C SER A 144 0.33 33.65 23.47
N LYS A 145 0.13 34.16 24.68
CA LYS A 145 1.24 34.60 25.53
C LYS A 145 2.12 33.40 25.84
N SER A 146 3.20 33.25 25.09
CA SER A 146 4.22 32.28 25.44
C SER A 146 4.86 32.71 26.76
N TRP A 147 4.74 31.86 27.79
CA TRP A 147 5.39 32.07 29.10
C TRP A 147 6.90 31.88 29.03
N LYS A 148 7.44 31.43 27.92
CA LYS A 148 8.88 31.36 27.65
C LYS A 148 9.20 32.24 26.45
N PRO A 149 9.66 33.48 26.64
CA PRO A 149 10.15 34.30 25.54
C PRO A 149 11.41 33.66 24.99
N VAL A 150 11.31 33.06 23.78
CA VAL A 150 12.48 32.45 23.09
C VAL A 150 13.39 33.52 22.47
N ALA A 151 12.86 34.73 22.27
CA ALA A 151 13.63 35.90 21.84
C ALA A 151 13.01 37.17 22.41
N GLN A 152 13.85 38.11 22.81
CA GLN A 152 13.40 39.46 23.21
C GLN A 152 12.97 40.22 21.95
N ASP A 153 11.64 40.30 21.72
CA ASP A 153 11.08 41.15 20.68
C ASP A 153 11.14 42.61 21.15
N THR A 154 12.08 43.36 20.61
CA THR A 154 12.32 44.77 20.94
C THR A 154 11.18 45.71 20.45
N THR A 155 10.24 45.20 19.68
CA THR A 155 9.09 45.97 19.17
C THR A 155 7.88 45.94 20.07
N ARG A 156 7.84 45.04 21.07
CA ARG A 156 6.74 44.95 22.04
C ARG A 156 7.13 45.48 23.41
N PHE A 157 6.49 46.54 23.83
CA PHE A 157 6.59 47.02 25.21
C PHE A 157 5.91 46.02 26.16
N LEU A 158 6.69 45.36 26.96
CA LEU A 158 6.20 44.39 27.96
C LEU A 158 5.93 45.09 29.30
N ARG A 159 6.78 46.00 29.73
CA ARG A 159 6.69 46.74 30.99
C ARG A 159 7.76 47.84 31.07
N GLN A 160 7.42 48.98 31.68
CA GLN A 160 8.42 49.96 32.13
C GLN A 160 8.85 49.61 33.57
N ARG A 161 10.12 49.74 33.85
CA ARG A 161 10.74 49.60 35.17
C ARG A 161 11.85 50.62 35.31
N ASP A 162 12.23 50.91 36.57
CA ASP A 162 13.37 51.79 36.82
C ASP A 162 14.67 51.26 36.23
N TYR A 163 15.53 52.16 35.78
CA TYR A 163 16.78 51.84 35.16
C TYR A 163 17.72 51.17 36.17
N ASN A 164 18.36 50.09 35.79
CA ASN A 164 19.42 49.44 36.53
C ASN A 164 20.75 49.60 35.76
N PRO A 165 21.89 49.93 36.41
CA PRO A 165 23.21 50.11 35.77
C PRO A 165 23.71 48.95 34.89
N ILE A 166 23.11 47.78 35.07
CA ILE A 166 23.43 46.57 34.28
C ILE A 166 22.70 46.55 32.95
N ASP A 167 21.63 47.37 32.78
CA ASP A 167 20.81 47.36 31.56
C ASP A 167 21.53 48.10 30.42
N PRO A 168 21.47 47.55 29.19
CA PRO A 168 22.05 48.26 27.99
C PRO A 168 21.33 49.59 27.76
N MET A 169 22.08 50.64 27.50
CA MET A 169 21.55 52.00 27.25
C MET A 169 20.56 52.12 26.10
N LYS A 170 20.57 51.20 25.14
CA LYS A 170 19.62 51.13 24.03
C LYS A 170 18.16 50.82 24.45
N HIS A 171 17.94 50.41 25.67
CA HIS A 171 16.61 50.04 26.21
C HIS A 171 16.03 51.19 27.08
N ILE A 172 16.72 52.33 27.19
CA ILE A 172 16.23 53.50 27.96
C ILE A 172 15.21 54.27 27.10
N ASP A 173 14.04 54.47 27.65
CA ASP A 173 13.04 55.34 27.05
C ASP A 173 13.32 56.78 27.47
N TRP A 174 14.09 57.48 26.66
CA TRP A 174 14.48 58.87 26.90
C TRP A 174 13.29 59.85 26.96
N LYS A 175 12.15 59.51 26.33
CA LYS A 175 10.94 60.34 26.39
C LYS A 175 10.24 60.26 27.73
N ALA A 176 10.33 59.12 28.38
CA ALA A 176 9.73 58.97 29.70
C ALA A 176 10.60 59.43 30.84
N SER A 177 11.93 59.70 30.54
CA SER A 177 12.91 60.14 31.56
C SER A 177 13.15 61.64 31.53
N ALA A 178 12.52 62.38 30.63
CA ALA A 178 12.52 63.86 30.56
C ALA A 178 11.28 64.45 31.22
#